data_de0333d08531c556a2a9a92f72522e7f
#
_entry.id   de0333d08531c556a2a9a92f72522e7f
#
_cell.length_a   1.000
_cell.length_b   1.000
_cell.length_c   1.000
_cell.angle_alpha   90.00
_cell.angle_beta   90.00
_cell.angle_gamma   90.00
#
_symmetry.space_group_name_H-M   'P 1'
#
loop_
_entity.id
_entity.type
_entity.pdbx_description
1 polymer ?
#
loop_
_entity_poly.entity_id
_entity_poly.type
_entity_poly.pdbx_seq_one_letter_code
_entity_poly.pdbx_strand_id
1 'polypeptide(L)'
;RYSRDEFAARHADSRNVIIPHPIYQYTYKEDISMERARQYLNLPQEAFIVTSFGKFRNREERRMVTGAFRKWDEAKKFLLAPRLYPFSRFNRYGSNFFKRWTSRAGYYLLIPLLNRLRRMHAGASDEPIDNCDLPYYMAASDVIFIQRKDILNSASIPLAFLFHKVVIGPNIGNIGEILQDTGNPVFHPDN
;
A
#
# COMPACT_ATOMS: atom_id res chain seq x y z
N ARG A 1 12.82 -14.36 -11.65
CA ARG A 1 14.17 -14.98 -11.69
C ARG A 1 14.77 -15.07 -10.30
N TYR A 2 14.85 -14.00 -9.55
CA TYR A 2 15.42 -13.94 -8.20
C TYR A 2 14.97 -15.08 -7.27
N SER A 3 13.67 -15.30 -7.10
CA SER A 3 13.14 -16.37 -6.23
C SER A 3 13.55 -17.77 -6.69
N ARG A 4 13.62 -18.00 -8.01
CA ARG A 4 14.07 -19.29 -8.56
C ARG A 4 15.52 -19.53 -8.21
N ASP A 5 16.38 -18.54 -8.41
CA ASP A 5 17.82 -18.66 -8.22
C ASP A 5 18.16 -18.84 -6.74
N GLU A 6 17.47 -18.14 -5.84
CA GLU A 6 17.58 -18.33 -4.40
C GLU A 6 17.10 -19.74 -3.94
N PHE A 7 15.99 -20.21 -4.51
CA PHE A 7 15.50 -21.56 -4.22
C PHE A 7 16.45 -22.64 -4.75
N ALA A 8 16.95 -22.50 -5.97
CA ALA A 8 17.90 -23.43 -6.59
C ALA A 8 19.21 -23.51 -5.80
N ALA A 9 19.68 -22.40 -5.25
CA ALA A 9 20.88 -22.38 -4.40
C ALA A 9 20.72 -23.20 -3.11
N ARG A 10 19.49 -23.29 -2.59
CA ARG A 10 19.17 -24.06 -1.37
C ARG A 10 18.76 -25.52 -1.65
N HIS A 11 18.29 -25.80 -2.87
CA HIS A 11 17.70 -27.07 -3.26
C HIS A 11 18.21 -27.49 -4.66
N ALA A 12 19.51 -27.80 -4.76
CA ALA A 12 20.20 -28.04 -6.02
C ALA A 12 19.61 -29.19 -6.86
N ASP A 13 19.03 -30.21 -6.22
CA ASP A 13 18.47 -31.41 -6.88
C ASP A 13 17.00 -31.23 -7.31
N SER A 14 16.39 -30.06 -7.07
CA SER A 14 14.99 -29.84 -7.39
C SER A 14 14.80 -29.28 -8.80
N ARG A 15 13.75 -29.75 -9.51
CA ARG A 15 13.30 -29.12 -10.75
C ARG A 15 12.42 -27.92 -10.42
N ASN A 16 12.87 -26.73 -10.82
CA ASN A 16 12.18 -25.49 -10.54
C ASN A 16 11.53 -24.94 -11.81
N VAL A 17 10.27 -24.58 -11.73
CA VAL A 17 9.51 -23.92 -12.80
C VAL A 17 9.06 -22.55 -12.30
N ILE A 18 9.27 -21.52 -13.12
CA ILE A 18 8.73 -20.18 -12.85
C ILE A 18 7.28 -20.14 -13.31
N ILE A 19 6.37 -19.91 -12.38
CA ILE A 19 4.96 -19.64 -12.69
C ILE A 19 4.76 -18.14 -12.44
N PRO A 20 4.49 -17.34 -13.48
CA PRO A 20 4.20 -15.93 -13.33
C PRO A 20 2.96 -15.73 -12.44
N HIS A 21 2.96 -14.68 -11.62
CA HIS A 21 1.77 -14.32 -10.86
C HIS A 21 0.64 -13.96 -11.82
N PRO A 22 -0.54 -14.57 -11.72
CA PRO A 22 -1.63 -14.28 -12.64
C PRO A 22 -2.14 -12.84 -12.47
N ILE A 23 -2.48 -12.20 -13.58
CA ILE A 23 -3.22 -10.94 -13.59
C ILE A 23 -4.70 -11.29 -13.47
N TYR A 24 -5.39 -10.69 -12.50
CA TYR A 24 -6.79 -10.97 -12.19
C TYR A 24 -7.76 -10.22 -13.13
N GLN A 25 -7.52 -10.29 -14.44
CA GLN A 25 -8.25 -9.55 -15.47
C GLN A 25 -9.77 -9.75 -15.41
N TYR A 26 -10.21 -10.97 -15.10
CA TYR A 26 -11.65 -11.30 -15.04
C TYR A 26 -12.30 -11.00 -13.70
N THR A 27 -11.52 -10.68 -12.68
CA THR A 27 -12.04 -10.46 -11.32
C THR A 27 -12.34 -9.00 -11.05
N TYR A 28 -11.60 -8.08 -11.70
CA TYR A 28 -11.71 -6.66 -11.46
C TYR A 28 -12.17 -5.91 -12.71
N LYS A 29 -13.12 -4.98 -12.55
CA LYS A 29 -13.54 -4.07 -13.60
C LYS A 29 -12.52 -2.95 -13.74
N GLU A 30 -11.91 -2.85 -14.93
CA GLU A 30 -10.88 -1.86 -15.26
C GLU A 30 -11.48 -0.51 -15.70
N ASP A 31 -12.76 -0.49 -16.08
CA ASP A 31 -13.48 0.63 -16.69
C ASP A 31 -14.00 1.67 -15.68
N ILE A 32 -13.45 1.67 -14.48
CA ILE A 32 -13.77 2.69 -13.48
C ILE A 32 -12.91 3.93 -13.72
N SER A 33 -13.57 5.05 -14.10
CA SER A 33 -12.84 6.31 -14.27
C SER A 33 -12.24 6.81 -12.93
N MET A 34 -11.14 7.56 -13.03
CA MET A 34 -10.47 8.15 -11.87
C MET A 34 -11.41 9.07 -11.08
N GLU A 35 -12.20 9.89 -11.78
CA GLU A 35 -13.14 10.83 -11.18
C GLU A 35 -14.21 10.08 -10.37
N ARG A 36 -14.79 9.02 -10.95
CA ARG A 36 -15.79 8.19 -10.29
C ARG A 36 -15.20 7.48 -9.07
N ALA A 37 -13.98 6.97 -9.19
CA ALA A 37 -13.30 6.31 -8.09
C ALA A 37 -13.00 7.27 -6.93
N ARG A 38 -12.52 8.47 -7.23
CA ARG A 38 -12.28 9.51 -6.23
C ARG A 38 -13.56 10.00 -5.58
N GLN A 39 -14.64 10.12 -6.34
CA GLN A 39 -15.96 10.46 -5.80
C GLN A 39 -16.47 9.37 -4.86
N TYR A 40 -16.39 8.11 -5.27
CA TYR A 40 -16.80 6.96 -4.45
C TYR A 40 -16.06 6.88 -3.11
N LEU A 41 -14.75 7.12 -3.14
CA LEU A 41 -13.89 7.11 -1.95
C LEU A 41 -13.86 8.45 -1.20
N ASN A 42 -14.63 9.44 -1.65
CA ASN A 42 -14.66 10.80 -1.08
C ASN A 42 -13.26 11.43 -1.02
N LEU A 43 -12.51 11.34 -2.12
CA LEU A 43 -11.14 11.84 -2.26
C LEU A 43 -11.12 13.16 -3.07
N PRO A 44 -10.10 14.02 -2.87
CA PRO A 44 -9.94 15.23 -3.64
C PRO A 44 -9.68 14.93 -5.13
N GLN A 45 -10.45 15.58 -6.03
CA GLN A 45 -10.37 15.33 -7.47
C GLN A 45 -9.05 15.79 -8.08
N GLU A 46 -8.54 16.94 -7.65
CA GLU A 46 -7.37 17.61 -8.22
C GLU A 46 -6.04 17.24 -7.52
N ALA A 47 -6.05 16.28 -6.60
CA ALA A 47 -4.84 15.91 -5.89
C ALA A 47 -4.05 14.85 -6.65
N PHE A 48 -2.73 14.87 -6.50
CA PHE A 48 -1.88 13.76 -6.85
C PHE A 48 -1.90 12.73 -5.72
N ILE A 49 -2.49 11.56 -5.96
CA ILE A 49 -2.78 10.55 -4.94
C ILE A 49 -1.74 9.43 -4.98
N VAL A 50 -0.97 9.34 -3.91
CA VAL A 50 -0.08 8.20 -3.64
C VAL A 50 -0.80 7.22 -2.73
N THR A 51 -0.92 5.97 -3.16
CA THR A 51 -1.64 4.94 -2.41
C THR A 51 -0.73 3.84 -1.90
N SER A 52 -0.91 3.48 -0.64
CA SER A 52 -0.24 2.33 0.00
C SER A 52 -1.28 1.41 0.63
N PHE A 53 -1.58 0.29 -0.03
CA PHE A 53 -2.67 -0.63 0.38
C PHE A 53 -2.30 -1.57 1.52
N GLY A 54 -1.06 -2.00 1.57
CA GLY A 54 -0.63 -3.08 2.42
C GLY A 54 -0.84 -2.79 3.90
N LYS A 55 -1.09 -3.82 4.69
CA LYS A 55 -1.05 -3.69 6.16
C LYS A 55 0.38 -3.30 6.57
N PHE A 56 0.51 -2.22 7.32
CA PHE A 56 1.80 -1.79 7.87
C PHE A 56 2.20 -2.70 9.03
N ARG A 57 3.28 -3.46 8.84
CA ARG A 57 3.73 -4.49 9.80
C ARG A 57 4.40 -3.88 11.03
N ASN A 58 5.17 -2.81 10.82
CA ASN A 58 5.98 -2.20 11.86
C ASN A 58 5.96 -0.67 11.82
N ARG A 59 6.67 -0.05 12.77
CA ARG A 59 6.76 1.41 12.89
C ARG A 59 7.65 2.02 11.79
N GLU A 60 8.60 1.27 11.27
CA GLU A 60 9.53 1.74 10.24
C GLU A 60 8.83 1.93 8.91
N GLU A 61 8.04 0.95 8.45
CA GLU A 61 7.21 1.07 7.25
C GLU A 61 6.32 2.32 7.31
N ARG A 62 5.71 2.61 8.46
CA ARG A 62 4.90 3.82 8.63
C ARG A 62 5.72 5.09 8.57
N ARG A 63 6.88 5.11 9.25
CA ARG A 63 7.77 6.28 9.25
C ARG A 63 8.30 6.55 7.85
N MET A 64 8.66 5.52 7.12
CA MET A 64 9.13 5.62 5.74
C MET A 64 8.07 6.29 4.85
N VAL A 65 6.84 5.75 4.80
CA VAL A 65 5.78 6.31 3.96
C VAL A 65 5.40 7.72 4.39
N THR A 66 5.14 7.95 5.67
CA THR A 66 4.75 9.28 6.16
C THR A 66 5.89 10.28 6.11
N GLY A 67 7.14 9.82 6.24
CA GLY A 67 8.34 10.64 6.12
C GLY A 67 8.59 11.06 4.67
N ALA A 68 8.56 10.12 3.74
CA ALA A 68 8.68 10.40 2.31
C ALA A 68 7.57 11.35 1.84
N PHE A 69 6.33 11.05 2.19
CA PHE A 69 5.19 11.91 1.85
C PHE A 69 5.32 13.33 2.41
N ARG A 70 5.84 13.51 3.61
CA ARG A 70 6.04 14.84 4.23
C ARG A 70 7.14 15.63 3.53
N LYS A 71 8.24 14.96 3.17
CA LYS A 71 9.39 15.58 2.48
C LYS A 71 9.11 15.94 1.02
N TRP A 72 8.14 15.27 0.40
CA TRP A 72 7.78 15.54 -0.97
C TRP A 72 7.15 16.93 -1.09
N ASP A 73 7.73 17.76 -1.93
CA ASP A 73 7.31 19.16 -2.15
C ASP A 73 6.33 19.24 -3.33
N GLU A 74 5.08 18.86 -3.07
CA GLU A 74 3.96 18.95 -4.01
C GLU A 74 2.75 19.55 -3.28
N ALA A 75 2.24 20.66 -3.82
CA ALA A 75 1.16 21.42 -3.17
C ALA A 75 -0.17 20.65 -3.15
N LYS A 76 -0.46 19.86 -4.18
CA LYS A 76 -1.71 19.10 -4.30
C LYS A 76 -1.55 17.61 -3.97
N LYS A 77 -0.55 17.22 -3.22
CA LYS A 77 -0.33 15.81 -2.82
C LYS A 77 -1.38 15.30 -1.86
N PHE A 78 -1.72 14.02 -1.98
CA PHE A 78 -2.61 13.31 -1.07
C PHE A 78 -2.13 11.87 -0.82
N LEU A 79 -2.11 11.43 0.43
CA LEU A 79 -1.74 10.07 0.80
C LEU A 79 -2.99 9.23 1.11
N LEU A 80 -3.22 8.20 0.32
CA LEU A 80 -4.27 7.20 0.55
C LEU A 80 -3.66 5.94 1.16
N ALA A 81 -3.82 5.77 2.47
CA ALA A 81 -3.25 4.64 3.21
C ALA A 81 -4.27 4.05 4.18
N PRO A 82 -5.26 3.30 3.69
CA PRO A 82 -6.42 2.85 4.47
C PRO A 82 -6.07 1.96 5.65
N ARG A 83 -4.87 1.36 5.67
CA ARG A 83 -4.40 0.45 6.72
C ARG A 83 -3.16 0.97 7.46
N LEU A 84 -2.95 2.28 7.46
CA LEU A 84 -1.78 2.91 8.09
C LEU A 84 -1.74 2.72 9.61
N TYR A 85 -2.91 2.78 10.27
CA TYR A 85 -3.04 2.65 11.71
C TYR A 85 -3.97 1.49 12.09
N PRO A 86 -3.49 0.24 12.04
CA PRO A 86 -4.35 -0.92 12.33
C PRO A 86 -4.88 -0.87 13.76
N PHE A 87 -6.19 -1.10 13.91
CA PHE A 87 -6.93 -0.99 15.17
C PHE A 87 -6.43 -1.96 16.25
N SER A 88 -5.92 -3.12 15.86
CA SER A 88 -5.34 -4.13 16.77
C SER A 88 -4.23 -3.58 17.67
N ARG A 89 -3.55 -2.50 17.27
CA ARG A 89 -2.55 -1.83 18.10
C ARG A 89 -3.13 -1.05 19.27
N PHE A 90 -4.33 -0.51 19.10
CA PHE A 90 -5.01 0.23 20.17
C PHE A 90 -5.64 -0.72 21.20
N ASN A 91 -5.90 -1.98 20.81
CA ASN A 91 -6.44 -3.01 21.71
C ASN A 91 -5.35 -3.73 22.55
N ARG A 92 -4.07 -3.61 22.22
CA ARG A 92 -2.97 -4.28 22.96
C ARG A 92 -2.61 -3.61 24.27
N TYR A 93 -3.08 -2.41 24.53
CA TYR A 93 -2.75 -1.67 25.76
C TYR A 93 -3.85 -1.81 26.80
N GLY A 94 -3.81 -2.95 27.53
CA GLY A 94 -4.34 -3.08 28.88
C GLY A 94 -5.80 -3.37 29.04
N SER A 95 -6.10 -4.19 30.02
CA SER A 95 -7.41 -4.62 30.51
C SER A 95 -8.26 -3.50 31.12
N ASN A 96 -7.80 -2.25 31.18
CA ASN A 96 -8.51 -1.15 31.81
C ASN A 96 -9.50 -0.50 30.85
N PHE A 97 -10.77 -0.57 31.17
CA PHE A 97 -11.90 0.04 30.47
C PHE A 97 -11.67 1.52 30.09
N PHE A 98 -11.05 2.30 30.95
CA PHE A 98 -10.76 3.72 30.73
C PHE A 98 -9.74 3.95 29.61
N LYS A 99 -8.68 3.14 29.51
CA LYS A 99 -7.70 3.18 28.40
C LYS A 99 -8.30 2.77 27.06
N ARG A 100 -9.25 1.83 27.06
CA ARG A 100 -9.98 1.44 25.85
C ARG A 100 -10.91 2.55 25.36
N TRP A 101 -11.55 3.27 26.29
CA TRP A 101 -12.47 4.37 25.94
C TRP A 101 -11.71 5.58 25.40
N THR A 102 -10.64 6.01 26.06
CA THR A 102 -9.80 7.13 25.60
C THR A 102 -9.08 6.84 24.29
N SER A 103 -8.63 5.61 24.04
CA SER A 103 -8.02 5.22 22.77
C SER A 103 -9.04 5.20 21.63
N ARG A 104 -10.28 4.78 21.89
CA ARG A 104 -11.39 4.83 20.91
C ARG A 104 -11.81 6.26 20.59
N ALA A 105 -11.99 7.11 21.59
CA ALA A 105 -12.33 8.51 21.40
C ALA A 105 -11.23 9.25 20.63
N GLY A 106 -9.97 9.04 20.98
CA GLY A 106 -8.82 9.56 20.24
C GLY A 106 -8.77 9.11 18.79
N TYR A 107 -9.14 7.85 18.55
CA TYR A 107 -9.24 7.29 17.21
C TYR A 107 -10.31 7.99 16.34
N TYR A 108 -11.54 8.09 16.86
CA TYR A 108 -12.65 8.68 16.10
C TYR A 108 -12.54 10.19 15.92
N LEU A 109 -11.85 10.91 16.80
CA LEU A 109 -11.70 12.36 16.75
C LEU A 109 -10.37 12.80 16.16
N LEU A 110 -9.25 12.18 16.56
CA LEU A 110 -7.91 12.62 16.16
C LEU A 110 -7.54 12.18 14.75
N ILE A 111 -7.92 10.96 14.34
CA ILE A 111 -7.56 10.50 12.99
C ILE A 111 -8.21 11.32 11.89
N PRO A 112 -9.52 11.63 11.92
CA PRO A 112 -10.12 12.50 10.91
C PRO A 112 -9.51 13.91 10.89
N LEU A 113 -9.22 14.48 12.05
CA LEU A 113 -8.56 15.77 12.15
C LEU A 113 -7.14 15.75 11.57
N LEU A 114 -6.34 14.73 11.93
CA LEU A 114 -5.00 14.56 11.38
C LEU A 114 -5.03 14.29 9.87
N ASN A 115 -5.99 13.51 9.39
CA ASN A 115 -6.19 13.25 7.97
C ASN A 115 -6.42 14.56 7.22
N ARG A 116 -7.31 15.39 7.72
CA ARG A 116 -7.62 16.70 7.13
C ARG A 116 -6.39 17.63 7.12
N LEU A 117 -5.70 17.74 8.25
CA LEU A 117 -4.54 18.63 8.41
C LEU A 117 -3.34 18.17 7.55
N ARG A 118 -3.17 16.88 7.35
CA ARG A 118 -2.03 16.29 6.65
C ARG A 118 -2.34 15.89 5.20
N ARG A 119 -3.52 16.22 4.69
CA ARG A 119 -3.97 15.83 3.34
C ARG A 119 -3.79 14.33 3.11
N MET A 120 -4.33 13.51 4.01
CA MET A 120 -4.22 12.07 3.94
C MET A 120 -5.54 11.41 4.31
N HIS A 121 -5.79 10.24 3.75
CA HIS A 121 -6.82 9.32 4.19
C HIS A 121 -6.13 8.10 4.83
N ALA A 122 -5.78 8.23 6.08
CA ALA A 122 -5.24 7.14 6.88
C ALA A 122 -6.39 6.45 7.59
N GLY A 123 -6.65 5.23 7.19
CA GLY A 123 -7.62 4.37 7.85
C GLY A 123 -7.00 3.56 8.98
N ALA A 124 -7.84 2.95 9.76
CA ALA A 124 -7.45 2.09 10.87
C ALA A 124 -8.06 0.70 10.81
N SER A 125 -8.44 0.27 9.63
CA SER A 125 -8.92 -1.09 9.44
C SER A 125 -7.79 -2.10 9.58
N ASP A 126 -7.99 -3.13 10.39
CA ASP A 126 -7.15 -4.33 10.42
C ASP A 126 -7.52 -5.31 9.30
N GLU A 127 -8.71 -5.15 8.75
CA GLU A 127 -9.24 -6.01 7.70
C GLU A 127 -8.66 -5.62 6.33
N PRO A 128 -8.52 -6.58 5.43
CA PRO A 128 -8.22 -6.30 4.03
C PRO A 128 -9.28 -5.36 3.44
N ILE A 129 -8.89 -4.58 2.44
CA ILE A 129 -9.86 -3.87 1.61
C ILE A 129 -10.71 -4.92 0.90
N ASP A 130 -12.02 -4.72 0.90
CA ASP A 130 -12.94 -5.60 0.18
C ASP A 130 -12.57 -5.67 -1.30
N ASN A 131 -12.73 -6.86 -1.89
CA ASN A 131 -12.48 -7.05 -3.32
C ASN A 131 -13.36 -6.17 -4.21
N CYS A 132 -14.55 -5.80 -3.74
CA CYS A 132 -15.45 -4.89 -4.44
C CYS A 132 -14.94 -3.45 -4.44
N ASP A 133 -14.22 -3.03 -3.40
CA ASP A 133 -13.70 -1.68 -3.25
C ASP A 133 -12.30 -1.52 -3.85
N LEU A 134 -11.55 -2.61 -3.93
CA LEU A 134 -10.15 -2.58 -4.38
C LEU A 134 -9.95 -1.92 -5.76
N PRO A 135 -10.82 -2.13 -6.78
CA PRO A 135 -10.74 -1.43 -8.05
C PRO A 135 -10.86 0.10 -7.91
N TYR A 136 -11.70 0.58 -7.01
CA TYR A 136 -11.83 2.03 -6.76
C TYR A 136 -10.57 2.63 -6.16
N TYR A 137 -9.91 1.93 -5.22
CA TYR A 137 -8.63 2.36 -4.69
C TYR A 137 -7.55 2.41 -5.78
N MET A 138 -7.52 1.40 -6.67
CA MET A 138 -6.58 1.36 -7.78
C MET A 138 -6.86 2.49 -8.79
N ALA A 139 -8.11 2.64 -9.23
CA ALA A 139 -8.48 3.66 -10.21
C ALA A 139 -8.26 5.09 -9.69
N ALA A 140 -8.53 5.36 -8.39
CA ALA A 140 -8.36 6.67 -7.78
C ALA A 140 -6.91 7.13 -7.65
N SER A 141 -5.95 6.19 -7.69
CA SER A 141 -4.53 6.44 -7.44
C SER A 141 -3.81 6.95 -8.68
N ASP A 142 -2.82 7.83 -8.50
CA ASP A 142 -1.84 8.16 -9.54
C ASP A 142 -0.63 7.23 -9.44
N VAL A 143 -0.21 6.91 -8.21
CA VAL A 143 0.95 6.05 -7.93
C VAL A 143 0.62 5.06 -6.81
N ILE A 144 1.09 3.84 -6.97
CA ILE A 144 1.04 2.80 -5.94
C ILE A 144 2.40 2.68 -5.28
N PHE A 145 2.44 2.82 -3.96
CA PHE A 145 3.67 2.74 -3.18
C PHE A 145 3.72 1.44 -2.37
N ILE A 146 4.75 0.63 -2.60
CA ILE A 146 5.01 -0.62 -1.85
C ILE A 146 5.88 -0.30 -0.65
N GLN A 147 5.28 -0.26 0.54
CA GLN A 147 5.92 0.17 1.78
C GLN A 147 6.80 -0.89 2.47
N ARG A 148 7.03 -2.01 1.83
CA ARG A 148 7.78 -3.12 2.42
C ARG A 148 9.28 -2.89 2.36
N LYS A 149 9.99 -3.23 3.43
CA LYS A 149 11.46 -3.28 3.47
C LYS A 149 12.00 -4.70 3.33
N ASP A 150 11.19 -5.69 3.71
CA ASP A 150 11.55 -7.10 3.68
C ASP A 150 10.38 -7.90 3.10
N ILE A 151 10.43 -8.13 1.80
CA ILE A 151 9.39 -8.81 1.05
C ILE A 151 9.96 -9.39 -0.25
N LEU A 152 9.58 -10.62 -0.56
CA LEU A 152 9.99 -11.30 -1.78
C LEU A 152 9.09 -10.93 -2.97
N ASN A 153 7.77 -10.94 -2.76
CA ASN A 153 6.75 -10.72 -3.78
C ASN A 153 5.63 -9.81 -3.27
N SER A 154 4.94 -9.14 -4.21
CA SER A 154 3.75 -8.35 -3.90
C SER A 154 2.67 -8.52 -4.96
N ALA A 155 1.51 -9.03 -4.56
CA ALA A 155 0.33 -9.12 -5.42
C ALA A 155 -0.23 -7.75 -5.84
N SER A 156 0.16 -6.67 -5.16
CA SER A 156 -0.24 -5.31 -5.53
C SER A 156 0.40 -4.84 -6.84
N ILE A 157 1.54 -5.41 -7.26
CA ILE A 157 2.23 -5.00 -8.49
C ILE A 157 1.43 -5.40 -9.74
N PRO A 158 1.10 -6.69 -9.97
CA PRO A 158 0.32 -7.07 -11.14
C PRO A 158 -1.08 -6.42 -11.14
N LEU A 159 -1.66 -6.20 -9.95
CA LEU A 159 -2.93 -5.49 -9.83
C LEU A 159 -2.78 -4.01 -10.24
N ALA A 160 -1.73 -3.32 -9.80
CA ALA A 160 -1.48 -1.94 -10.21
C ALA A 160 -1.25 -1.81 -11.72
N PHE A 161 -0.55 -2.76 -12.33
CA PHE A 161 -0.32 -2.81 -13.77
C PHE A 161 -1.61 -3.03 -14.55
N LEU A 162 -2.54 -3.84 -14.04
CA LEU A 162 -3.87 -4.01 -14.60
C LEU A 162 -4.63 -2.67 -14.70
N PHE A 163 -4.44 -1.78 -13.74
CA PHE A 163 -5.03 -0.43 -13.73
C PHE A 163 -4.09 0.65 -14.32
N HIS A 164 -3.06 0.25 -15.07
CA HIS A 164 -2.10 1.16 -15.72
C HIS A 164 -1.43 2.15 -14.75
N LYS A 165 -1.15 1.71 -13.52
CA LYS A 165 -0.55 2.58 -12.48
C LYS A 165 0.96 2.40 -12.42
N VAL A 166 1.64 3.52 -12.21
CA VAL A 166 3.05 3.53 -11.83
C VAL A 166 3.18 2.94 -10.42
N VAL A 167 4.20 2.10 -10.24
CA VAL A 167 4.49 1.49 -8.93
C VAL A 167 5.86 1.93 -8.45
N ILE A 168 5.93 2.41 -7.22
CA ILE A 168 7.20 2.69 -6.54
C ILE A 168 7.40 1.63 -5.47
N GLY A 169 8.53 0.95 -5.48
CA GLY A 169 8.80 -0.14 -4.53
C GLY A 169 10.26 -0.32 -4.16
N PRO A 170 10.56 -1.19 -3.19
CA PRO A 170 11.92 -1.46 -2.79
C PRO A 170 12.67 -2.26 -3.85
N ASN A 171 13.95 -1.95 -4.01
CA ASN A 171 14.86 -2.70 -4.87
C ASN A 171 15.35 -3.98 -4.18
N ILE A 172 14.41 -4.89 -3.91
CA ILE A 172 14.67 -6.18 -3.26
C ILE A 172 13.87 -7.30 -3.91
N GLY A 173 14.44 -8.49 -3.93
CA GLY A 173 13.79 -9.71 -4.40
C GLY A 173 13.18 -9.57 -5.79
N ASN A 174 12.07 -10.24 -6.01
CA ASN A 174 11.34 -10.15 -7.28
C ASN A 174 10.68 -8.78 -7.51
N ILE A 175 10.46 -7.99 -6.47
CA ILE A 175 9.86 -6.66 -6.59
C ILE A 175 10.82 -5.75 -7.34
N GLY A 176 12.09 -5.67 -6.90
CA GLY A 176 13.10 -4.88 -7.57
C GLY A 176 13.29 -5.30 -9.03
N GLU A 177 13.38 -6.61 -9.29
CA GLU A 177 13.51 -7.15 -10.64
C GLU A 177 12.34 -6.72 -11.54
N ILE A 178 11.08 -6.96 -11.12
CA ILE A 178 9.89 -6.64 -11.92
C ILE A 178 9.78 -5.12 -12.16
N LEU A 179 10.00 -4.30 -11.15
CA LEU A 179 9.87 -2.85 -11.28
C LEU A 179 10.94 -2.27 -12.22
N GLN A 180 12.19 -2.72 -12.13
CA GLN A 180 13.26 -2.30 -13.03
C GLN A 180 12.99 -2.76 -14.46
N ASP A 181 12.60 -4.03 -14.67
CA ASP A 181 12.30 -4.58 -16.00
C ASP A 181 11.14 -3.83 -16.68
N THR A 182 10.23 -3.25 -15.91
CA THR A 182 9.06 -2.48 -16.41
C THR A 182 9.27 -0.97 -16.38
N GLY A 183 10.48 -0.47 -16.08
CA GLY A 183 10.78 0.96 -16.03
C GLY A 183 10.14 1.71 -14.87
N ASN A 184 9.70 1.00 -13.83
CA ASN A 184 9.11 1.60 -12.65
C ASN A 184 10.18 2.01 -11.62
N PRO A 185 9.96 3.10 -10.86
CA PRO A 185 10.92 3.57 -9.86
C PRO A 185 11.14 2.58 -8.72
N VAL A 186 12.39 2.43 -8.31
CA VAL A 186 12.77 1.64 -7.13
C VAL A 186 13.54 2.49 -6.13
N PHE A 187 13.45 2.12 -4.85
CA PHE A 187 14.24 2.74 -3.78
C PHE A 187 15.01 1.68 -2.99
N HIS A 188 16.12 2.08 -2.37
CA HIS A 188 16.85 1.23 -1.45
C HIS A 188 16.21 1.31 -0.05
N PRO A 189 15.84 0.17 0.55
CA PRO A 189 15.10 0.17 1.82
C PRO A 189 15.90 0.71 3.02
N ASP A 190 17.21 0.79 2.91
CA ASP A 190 18.11 1.24 3.98
C ASP A 190 18.52 2.73 3.88
N ASN A 191 18.02 3.44 2.86
CA ASN A 191 18.28 4.88 2.64
C ASN A 191 17.12 5.76 3.11
#